data_56be2351b14fcd124b231882d45fe30b
#
_entry.id   56be2351b14fcd124b231882d45fe30b
#
_cell.length_a   1.000
_cell.length_b   1.000
_cell.length_c   1.000
_cell.angle_alpha   90.00
_cell.angle_beta   90.00
_cell.angle_gamma   90.00
#
_symmetry.space_group_name_H-M   'P 1'
#
loop_
_entity.id
_entity.type
_entity.pdbx_description
1 polymer ?
#
loop_
_entity_poly.entity_id
_entity_poly.type
_entity_poly.pdbx_seq_one_letter_code
_entity_poly.pdbx_strand_id
1 'polypeptide(L)'
;MMAGLFLMLWGAVGFVQNKNFFTSAPKEALDVIQPKEERFKGQPAVGWAMLILSLGLMGGALIYGAYDGIKNGFGFWQFFFRFTAMLLLLKAFDILFFDYYLLCRSGFFSYYYPEVKPILGPHLFGFNRKSHMFQIVLIIAGSLIAAWFCTLIG
;
A
#
# COMPACT_ATOMS: atom_id res chain seq x y z
N MET A 1 5.02 7.47 -5.61
CA MET A 1 3.98 6.66 -4.95
C MET A 1 4.35 5.17 -4.91
N MET A 2 4.64 4.48 -6.01
CA MET A 2 4.99 3.04 -6.02
C MET A 2 6.20 2.71 -5.13
N ALA A 3 7.27 3.51 -5.20
CA ALA A 3 8.43 3.37 -4.31
C ALA A 3 8.05 3.55 -2.82
N GLY A 4 7.13 4.48 -2.51
CA GLY A 4 6.61 4.65 -1.16
C GLY A 4 5.85 3.41 -0.69
N LEU A 5 4.98 2.84 -1.54
CA LEU A 5 4.25 1.62 -1.20
C LEU A 5 5.19 0.42 -0.96
N PHE A 6 6.23 0.27 -1.79
CA PHE A 6 7.25 -0.76 -1.59
C PHE A 6 8.02 -0.56 -0.28
N LEU A 7 8.42 0.68 0.01
CA LEU A 7 9.11 1.03 1.26
C LEU A 7 8.24 0.76 2.48
N MET A 8 6.93 1.02 2.38
CA MET A 8 5.94 0.72 3.43
C MET A 8 5.87 -0.77 3.71
N LEU A 9 5.75 -1.59 2.67
CA LEU A 9 5.73 -3.05 2.84
C LEU A 9 7.02 -3.56 3.46
N TRP A 10 8.17 -3.12 2.95
CA TRP A 10 9.46 -3.58 3.46
C TRP A 10 9.69 -3.13 4.90
N GLY A 11 9.35 -1.89 5.24
CA GLY A 11 9.38 -1.40 6.63
C GLY A 11 8.51 -2.22 7.56
N ALA A 12 7.27 -2.50 7.15
CA ALA A 12 6.31 -3.28 7.94
C ALA A 12 6.76 -4.75 8.12
N VAL A 13 7.06 -5.43 7.02
CA VAL A 13 7.37 -6.87 6.98
C VAL A 13 8.77 -7.17 7.50
N GLY A 14 9.76 -6.39 7.04
CA GLY A 14 11.17 -6.67 7.31
C GLY A 14 11.68 -6.14 8.65
N PHE A 15 11.11 -5.02 9.13
CA PHE A 15 11.63 -4.29 10.27
C PHE A 15 10.65 -4.21 11.45
N VAL A 16 9.43 -3.72 11.26
CA VAL A 16 8.45 -3.63 12.37
C VAL A 16 7.99 -5.02 12.81
N GLN A 17 7.82 -5.92 11.86
CA GLN A 17 7.46 -7.33 12.06
C GLN A 17 6.23 -7.55 12.96
N ASN A 18 5.24 -6.66 12.86
CA ASN A 18 3.99 -6.79 13.59
C ASN A 18 2.90 -7.35 12.67
N LYS A 19 2.27 -8.46 13.08
CA LYS A 19 1.22 -9.13 12.32
C LYS A 19 0.05 -8.23 11.90
N ASN A 20 -0.22 -7.18 12.67
CA ASN A 20 -1.30 -6.23 12.37
C ASN A 20 -1.09 -5.44 11.07
N PHE A 21 0.14 -5.38 10.55
CA PHE A 21 0.46 -4.75 9.26
C PHE A 21 0.29 -5.68 8.05
N PHE A 22 -0.03 -6.95 8.28
CA PHE A 22 -0.26 -7.94 7.22
C PHE A 22 -1.74 -8.03 6.81
N THR A 23 -2.39 -6.90 6.64
CA THR A 23 -3.83 -6.85 6.33
C THR A 23 -4.21 -7.56 5.02
N SER A 24 -3.25 -7.79 4.14
CA SER A 24 -3.42 -8.52 2.87
C SER A 24 -3.15 -10.03 2.98
N ALA A 25 -2.72 -10.54 4.14
CA ALA A 25 -2.51 -11.97 4.31
C ALA A 25 -3.80 -12.69 4.75
N PRO A 26 -4.00 -13.96 4.35
CA PRO A 26 -5.11 -14.76 4.86
C PRO A 26 -5.01 -14.94 6.38
N LYS A 27 -6.16 -15.10 7.04
CA LYS A 27 -6.22 -15.23 8.50
C LYS A 27 -5.37 -16.40 8.99
N GLU A 28 -5.39 -17.52 8.29
CA GLU A 28 -4.59 -18.71 8.61
C GLU A 28 -3.09 -18.41 8.64
N ALA A 29 -2.62 -17.50 7.78
CA ALA A 29 -1.22 -17.07 7.79
C ALA A 29 -0.93 -16.12 8.97
N LEU A 30 -1.89 -15.26 9.34
CA LEU A 30 -1.73 -14.36 10.49
C LEU A 30 -1.71 -15.10 11.83
N ASP A 31 -2.47 -16.19 11.93
CA ASP A 31 -2.59 -16.96 13.15
C ASP A 31 -1.31 -17.76 13.50
N VAL A 32 -0.51 -18.11 12.49
CA VAL A 32 0.75 -18.82 12.68
C VAL A 32 1.96 -17.92 12.90
N ILE A 33 1.84 -16.61 12.58
CA ILE A 33 2.94 -15.65 12.80
C ILE A 33 3.18 -15.46 14.29
N GLN A 34 4.41 -15.78 14.68
CA GLN A 34 4.89 -15.58 16.05
C GLN A 34 5.66 -14.24 16.17
N PRO A 35 5.65 -13.62 17.37
CA PRO A 35 6.51 -12.50 17.67
C PRO A 35 7.97 -12.82 17.35
N LYS A 36 8.66 -11.92 16.66
CA LYS A 36 10.08 -12.07 16.33
C LYS A 36 10.93 -11.23 17.27
N GLU A 37 12.07 -11.78 17.65
CA GLU A 37 13.11 -11.00 18.34
C GLU A 37 13.77 -10.02 17.38
N GLU A 38 14.20 -8.88 17.91
CA GLU A 38 14.93 -7.87 17.14
C GLU A 38 16.28 -8.44 16.68
N ARG A 39 16.58 -8.33 15.39
CA ARG A 39 17.88 -8.76 14.83
C ARG A 39 19.02 -7.82 15.23
N PHE A 40 18.69 -6.55 15.50
CA PHE A 40 19.61 -5.54 16.00
C PHE A 40 18.82 -4.49 16.81
N LYS A 41 19.50 -3.84 17.75
CA LYS A 41 18.90 -2.84 18.63
C LYS A 41 18.34 -1.66 17.81
N GLY A 42 17.04 -1.41 17.96
CA GLY A 42 16.35 -0.32 17.25
C GLY A 42 15.78 -0.69 15.87
N GLN A 43 15.75 -1.98 15.51
CA GLN A 43 15.13 -2.45 14.26
C GLN A 43 13.71 -1.89 14.06
N PRO A 44 12.78 -1.91 15.04
CA PRO A 44 11.45 -1.36 14.86
C PRO A 44 11.45 0.15 14.59
N ALA A 45 12.37 0.91 15.19
CA ALA A 45 12.49 2.34 14.95
C ALA A 45 12.83 2.65 13.47
N VAL A 46 13.73 1.86 12.87
CA VAL A 46 14.03 1.95 11.44
C VAL A 46 12.78 1.64 10.61
N GLY A 47 12.04 0.59 10.97
CA GLY A 47 10.79 0.24 10.31
C GLY A 47 9.75 1.37 10.37
N TRP A 48 9.57 1.99 11.53
CA TRP A 48 8.68 3.14 11.68
C TRP A 48 9.14 4.35 10.87
N ALA A 49 10.44 4.64 10.84
CA ALA A 49 10.98 5.70 9.99
C ALA A 49 10.68 5.45 8.49
N MET A 50 10.82 4.20 8.03
CA MET A 50 10.45 3.79 6.67
C MET A 50 8.96 3.98 6.40
N LEU A 51 8.08 3.63 7.35
CA LEU A 51 6.63 3.83 7.24
C LEU A 51 6.27 5.31 7.13
N ILE A 52 6.84 6.16 7.98
CA ILE A 52 6.61 7.62 7.94
C ILE A 52 7.10 8.21 6.61
N LEU A 53 8.31 7.83 6.18
CA LEU A 53 8.85 8.27 4.90
C LEU A 53 7.97 7.82 3.72
N SER A 54 7.46 6.59 3.76
CA SER A 54 6.56 6.07 2.71
C SER A 54 5.26 6.86 2.61
N LEU A 55 4.65 7.18 3.76
CA LEU A 55 3.45 8.03 3.82
C LEU A 55 3.74 9.44 3.30
N GLY A 56 4.91 10.01 3.65
CA GLY A 56 5.38 11.29 3.12
C GLY A 56 5.54 11.28 1.60
N LEU A 57 6.14 10.24 1.03
CA LEU A 57 6.30 10.09 -0.41
C LEU A 57 4.96 9.92 -1.14
N MET A 58 4.03 9.16 -0.56
CA MET A 58 2.71 8.94 -1.17
C MET A 58 1.84 10.17 -1.07
N GLY A 59 1.74 10.76 0.13
CA GLY A 59 0.99 11.99 0.38
C GLY A 59 1.56 13.19 -0.37
N GLY A 60 2.89 13.33 -0.38
CA GLY A 60 3.60 14.38 -1.12
C GLY A 60 3.32 14.32 -2.63
N ALA A 61 3.24 13.12 -3.21
CA ALA A 61 2.87 12.97 -4.62
C ALA A 61 1.43 13.44 -4.91
N LEU A 62 0.48 13.16 -4.00
CA LEU A 62 -0.91 13.64 -4.13
C LEU A 62 -0.99 15.16 -3.96
N ILE A 63 -0.29 15.71 -2.97
CA ILE A 63 -0.23 17.16 -2.72
C ILE A 63 0.41 17.87 -3.91
N TYR A 64 1.50 17.32 -4.45
CA TYR A 64 2.13 17.87 -5.65
C TYR A 64 1.18 17.83 -6.87
N GLY A 65 0.43 16.73 -7.03
CA GLY A 65 -0.59 16.62 -8.08
C GLY A 65 -1.72 17.65 -7.94
N ALA A 66 -2.13 17.97 -6.71
CA ALA A 66 -3.08 19.03 -6.41
C ALA A 66 -2.49 20.42 -6.75
N TYR A 67 -1.30 20.71 -6.21
CA TYR A 67 -0.61 21.99 -6.44
C TYR A 67 -0.38 22.28 -7.91
N ASP A 68 0.14 21.30 -8.66
CA ASP A 68 0.39 21.44 -10.09
C ASP A 68 -0.91 21.66 -10.87
N GLY A 69 -2.00 20.97 -10.51
CA GLY A 69 -3.31 21.17 -11.12
C GLY A 69 -3.88 22.56 -10.87
N ILE A 70 -3.79 23.06 -9.62
CA ILE A 70 -4.22 24.42 -9.26
C ILE A 70 -3.44 25.45 -10.06
N LYS A 71 -2.11 25.30 -10.10
CA LYS A 71 -1.22 26.20 -10.86
C LYS A 71 -1.55 26.25 -12.37
N ASN A 72 -2.00 25.14 -12.93
CA ASN A 72 -2.36 25.03 -14.35
C ASN A 72 -3.85 25.27 -14.63
N GLY A 73 -4.63 25.73 -13.64
CA GLY A 73 -6.06 26.05 -13.80
C GLY A 73 -6.93 24.84 -14.13
N PHE A 74 -6.65 23.70 -13.52
CA PHE A 74 -7.44 22.48 -13.75
C PHE A 74 -8.87 22.64 -13.27
N GLY A 75 -9.84 22.21 -14.12
CA GLY A 75 -11.22 22.04 -13.70
C GLY A 75 -11.44 20.73 -12.94
N PHE A 76 -12.65 20.60 -12.37
CA PHE A 76 -13.08 19.45 -11.57
C PHE A 76 -12.74 18.09 -12.21
N TRP A 77 -13.10 17.90 -13.47
CA TRP A 77 -12.89 16.61 -14.16
C TRP A 77 -11.42 16.30 -14.38
N GLN A 78 -10.57 17.30 -14.59
CA GLN A 78 -9.12 17.10 -14.74
C GLN A 78 -8.48 16.66 -13.43
N PHE A 79 -8.88 17.26 -12.30
CA PHE A 79 -8.47 16.79 -10.96
C PHE A 79 -8.97 15.38 -10.69
N PHE A 80 -10.26 15.11 -10.96
CA PHE A 80 -10.85 13.80 -10.73
C PHE A 80 -10.11 12.70 -11.48
N PHE A 81 -9.89 12.86 -12.78
CA PHE A 81 -9.16 11.88 -13.58
C PHE A 81 -7.71 11.74 -13.13
N ARG A 82 -7.04 12.82 -12.78
CA ARG A 82 -5.67 12.78 -12.26
C ARG A 82 -5.57 11.95 -11.00
N PHE A 83 -6.35 12.25 -9.96
CA PHE A 83 -6.31 11.52 -8.69
C PHE A 83 -6.74 10.06 -8.85
N THR A 84 -7.80 9.83 -9.63
CA THR A 84 -8.26 8.47 -9.92
C THR A 84 -7.17 7.67 -10.63
N ALA A 85 -6.52 8.22 -11.65
CA ALA A 85 -5.43 7.54 -12.35
C ALA A 85 -4.24 7.25 -11.41
N MET A 86 -3.81 8.23 -10.60
CA MET A 86 -2.70 8.05 -9.65
C MET A 86 -2.99 6.92 -8.66
N LEU A 87 -4.19 6.89 -8.08
CA LEU A 87 -4.56 5.90 -7.06
C LEU A 87 -4.88 4.54 -7.66
N LEU A 88 -5.51 4.46 -8.84
CA LEU A 88 -5.74 3.20 -9.53
C LEU A 88 -4.46 2.55 -10.03
N LEU A 89 -3.49 3.33 -10.53
CA LEU A 89 -2.17 2.81 -10.89
C LEU A 89 -1.42 2.27 -9.67
N LEU A 90 -1.51 2.98 -8.53
CA LEU A 90 -0.95 2.50 -7.28
C LEU A 90 -1.63 1.19 -6.84
N LYS A 91 -2.96 1.11 -6.95
CA LYS A 91 -3.73 -0.11 -6.63
C LYS A 91 -3.42 -1.26 -7.58
N ALA A 92 -3.27 -1.00 -8.86
CA ALA A 92 -2.84 -2.01 -9.82
C ALA A 92 -1.44 -2.56 -9.48
N PHE A 93 -0.51 -1.68 -9.08
CA PHE A 93 0.81 -2.09 -8.60
C PHE A 93 0.71 -2.95 -7.33
N ASP A 94 -0.13 -2.58 -6.37
CA ASP A 94 -0.40 -3.36 -5.16
C ASP A 94 -0.87 -4.79 -5.51
N ILE A 95 -1.88 -4.93 -6.35
CA ILE A 95 -2.43 -6.23 -6.74
C ILE A 95 -1.41 -7.08 -7.53
N LEU A 96 -0.75 -6.48 -8.53
CA LEU A 96 0.16 -7.22 -9.40
C LEU A 96 1.48 -7.55 -8.72
N PHE A 97 2.03 -6.62 -7.95
CA PHE A 97 3.34 -6.80 -7.35
C PHE A 97 3.24 -7.45 -5.97
N PHE A 98 2.37 -6.96 -5.07
CA PHE A 98 2.31 -7.49 -3.72
C PHE A 98 1.50 -8.78 -3.65
N ASP A 99 0.27 -8.79 -4.16
CA ASP A 99 -0.58 -9.97 -4.01
C ASP A 99 -0.19 -11.09 -4.99
N TYR A 100 0.04 -10.76 -6.27
CA TYR A 100 0.41 -11.80 -7.22
C TYR A 100 1.88 -12.20 -7.10
N TYR A 101 2.82 -11.26 -7.20
CA TYR A 101 4.24 -11.61 -7.23
C TYR A 101 4.79 -11.94 -5.84
N LEU A 102 4.69 -11.01 -4.87
CA LEU A 102 5.32 -11.21 -3.56
C LEU A 102 4.62 -12.27 -2.72
N LEU A 103 3.29 -12.30 -2.68
CA LEU A 103 2.55 -13.25 -1.85
C LEU A 103 2.47 -14.65 -2.49
N CYS A 104 2.19 -14.72 -3.79
CA CYS A 104 1.88 -15.99 -4.46
C CYS A 104 3.07 -16.65 -5.15
N ARG A 105 4.10 -15.90 -5.56
CA ARG A 105 5.20 -16.41 -6.39
C ARG A 105 6.57 -16.29 -5.76
N SER A 106 6.82 -15.24 -4.97
CA SER A 106 8.13 -15.02 -4.36
C SER A 106 8.25 -15.70 -2.99
N GLY A 107 9.48 -15.90 -2.55
CA GLY A 107 9.77 -16.32 -1.17
C GLY A 107 9.88 -15.15 -0.19
N PHE A 108 9.44 -13.93 -0.55
CA PHE A 108 9.63 -12.73 0.27
C PHE A 108 9.05 -12.89 1.67
N PHE A 109 7.77 -13.22 1.78
CA PHE A 109 7.13 -13.41 3.08
C PHE A 109 7.69 -14.60 3.83
N SER A 110 7.98 -15.71 3.16
CA SER A 110 8.57 -16.91 3.78
C SER A 110 10.01 -16.69 4.26
N TYR A 111 10.72 -15.70 3.71
CA TYR A 111 12.04 -15.32 4.19
C TYR A 111 11.99 -14.65 5.56
N TYR A 112 11.03 -13.73 5.76
CA TYR A 112 10.86 -13.06 7.06
C TYR A 112 10.05 -13.89 8.05
N TYR A 113 9.12 -14.73 7.56
CA TYR A 113 8.21 -15.56 8.34
C TYR A 113 8.18 -16.99 7.78
N PRO A 114 9.18 -17.82 8.11
CA PRO A 114 9.25 -19.21 7.60
C PRO A 114 8.00 -20.04 7.91
N GLU A 115 7.31 -19.74 9.02
CA GLU A 115 6.09 -20.39 9.47
C GLU A 115 4.91 -20.27 8.50
N VAL A 116 4.87 -19.23 7.68
CA VAL A 116 3.78 -19.05 6.68
C VAL A 116 4.03 -19.80 5.37
N LYS A 117 5.22 -20.33 5.16
CA LYS A 117 5.62 -21.00 3.90
C LYS A 117 4.63 -22.08 3.43
N PRO A 118 4.10 -22.97 4.29
CA PRO A 118 3.16 -24.00 3.85
C PRO A 118 1.77 -23.45 3.45
N ILE A 119 1.45 -22.22 3.87
CA ILE A 119 0.14 -21.60 3.64
C ILE A 119 0.16 -20.74 2.38
N LEU A 120 1.34 -20.16 2.07
CA LEU A 120 1.48 -19.26 0.92
C LEU A 120 1.59 -20.04 -0.41
N GLY A 121 1.00 -19.49 -1.46
CA GLY A 121 1.11 -20.08 -2.79
C GLY A 121 0.15 -19.47 -3.81
N PRO A 122 0.21 -19.96 -5.07
CA PRO A 122 -0.60 -19.43 -6.17
C PRO A 122 -2.12 -19.49 -5.96
N HIS A 123 -2.60 -20.41 -5.09
CA HIS A 123 -4.00 -20.56 -4.73
C HIS A 123 -4.58 -19.35 -3.97
N LEU A 124 -3.72 -18.51 -3.41
CA LEU A 124 -4.13 -17.30 -2.68
C LEU A 124 -4.44 -16.13 -3.62
N PHE A 125 -4.09 -16.20 -4.89
CA PHE A 125 -4.38 -15.11 -5.81
C PHE A 125 -5.89 -14.87 -5.92
N GLY A 126 -6.31 -13.66 -5.61
CA GLY A 126 -7.71 -13.26 -5.65
C GLY A 126 -8.53 -13.52 -4.38
N PHE A 127 -7.94 -14.09 -3.31
CA PHE A 127 -8.66 -14.27 -2.04
C PHE A 127 -9.18 -12.93 -1.47
N ASN A 128 -8.47 -11.83 -1.69
CA ASN A 128 -8.83 -10.47 -1.26
C ASN A 128 -9.73 -9.70 -2.26
N ARG A 129 -10.30 -10.36 -3.27
CA ARG A 129 -11.04 -9.70 -4.36
C ARG A 129 -12.13 -8.74 -3.85
N LYS A 130 -12.88 -9.12 -2.81
CA LYS A 130 -13.92 -8.27 -2.23
C LYS A 130 -13.34 -7.00 -1.62
N SER A 131 -12.21 -7.10 -0.91
CA SER A 131 -11.50 -5.97 -0.33
C SER A 131 -10.98 -5.03 -1.43
N HIS A 132 -10.41 -5.58 -2.51
CA HIS A 132 -9.94 -4.76 -3.64
C HIS A 132 -11.07 -3.99 -4.31
N MET A 133 -12.21 -4.63 -4.54
CA MET A 133 -13.38 -3.96 -5.12
C MET A 133 -13.87 -2.82 -4.22
N PHE A 134 -13.95 -3.04 -2.91
CA PHE A 134 -14.30 -1.99 -1.96
C PHE A 134 -13.31 -0.83 -1.97
N GLN A 135 -12.01 -1.12 -2.02
CA GLN A 135 -10.96 -0.10 -2.10
C GLN A 135 -11.03 0.71 -3.40
N ILE A 136 -11.37 0.08 -4.53
CA ILE A 136 -11.58 0.80 -5.80
C ILE A 136 -12.74 1.79 -5.68
N VAL A 137 -13.85 1.40 -5.06
CA VAL A 137 -14.98 2.31 -4.79
C VAL A 137 -14.53 3.49 -3.92
N LEU A 138 -13.75 3.22 -2.86
CA LEU A 138 -13.19 4.27 -2.00
C LEU A 138 -12.23 5.21 -2.75
N ILE A 139 -11.43 4.68 -3.66
CA ILE A 139 -10.54 5.48 -4.52
C ILE A 139 -11.36 6.46 -5.38
N ILE A 140 -12.42 5.97 -6.02
CA ILE A 140 -13.28 6.81 -6.86
C ILE A 140 -13.97 7.89 -6.02
N ALA A 141 -14.57 7.52 -4.88
CA ALA A 141 -15.23 8.47 -3.99
C ALA A 141 -14.24 9.50 -3.41
N GLY A 142 -13.06 9.06 -2.96
CA GLY A 142 -12.02 9.93 -2.46
C GLY A 142 -11.48 10.89 -3.53
N SER A 143 -11.35 10.42 -4.78
CA SER A 143 -10.93 11.26 -5.90
C SER A 143 -11.96 12.33 -6.25
N LEU A 144 -13.26 12.02 -6.14
CA LEU A 144 -14.33 13.03 -6.33
C LEU A 144 -14.25 14.12 -5.25
N ILE A 145 -14.10 13.73 -4.00
CA ILE A 145 -13.99 14.66 -2.88
C ILE A 145 -12.72 15.53 -3.03
N ALA A 146 -11.58 14.93 -3.32
CA ALA A 146 -10.33 15.65 -3.52
C ALA A 146 -10.39 16.63 -4.71
N ALA A 147 -11.01 16.22 -5.82
CA ALA A 147 -11.22 17.08 -6.98
C ALA A 147 -12.11 18.29 -6.65
N TRP A 148 -13.18 18.05 -5.90
CA TRP A 148 -14.06 19.11 -5.45
C TRP A 148 -13.33 20.12 -4.56
N PHE A 149 -12.57 19.65 -3.58
CA PHE A 149 -11.75 20.52 -2.73
C PHE A 149 -10.73 21.34 -3.53
N CYS A 150 -10.02 20.71 -4.48
CA CYS A 150 -9.04 21.44 -5.30
C CYS A 150 -9.68 22.52 -6.16
N THR A 151 -10.90 22.33 -6.67
CA THR A 151 -11.61 23.35 -7.45
C THR A 151 -12.20 24.48 -6.60
N LEU A 152 -12.35 24.29 -5.28
CA LEU A 152 -12.76 25.37 -4.36
C LEU A 152 -11.59 26.28 -3.98
N ILE A 153 -10.36 25.76 -4.03
CA ILE A 153 -9.14 26.47 -3.61
C ILE A 153 -8.48 27.20 -4.79
N GLY A 154 -8.62 26.66 -5.99
CA GLY A 154 -8.04 27.20 -7.23
C GLY A 154 -9.02 27.97 -8.04
#